data_f65ceab177eef968870015975d8c8bd0
#
_entry.id   f65ceab177eef968870015975d8c8bd0
#
_cell.length_a   1.000
_cell.length_b   1.000
_cell.length_c   1.000
_cell.angle_alpha   90.00
_cell.angle_beta   90.00
_cell.angle_gamma   90.00
#
_symmetry.space_group_name_H-M   'P 1'
#
loop_
_entity.id
_entity.type
_entity.pdbx_description
1 polymer ?
#
loop_
_entity_poly.entity_id
_entity_poly.type
_entity_poly.pdbx_seq_one_letter_code
_entity_poly.pdbx_strand_id
1 'polypeptide(L)'
;MKNFRQLINAIIIGILVLGIAGCEDELKQPAAGNQKPDNGQKPEDGQKPGSSGDDGASTDPEGPKETEFVILFTNDFHSQIEPLSKEETYNADRGGIKRIKALVDSVRTAEKTVFLADAGDYVQGTYYFSLLNGSVEMEVMDQLQYDVRTVGNHEFDKKMTGLYDMLSWSNVPVVASNYDFTRTSLANRVEQSMIIEKNGIKVGFIGLNVKLDNLVAPSAREGVEWQNAINVADNLAKNLRDQGADIVIALSHLGYEKNNSEVYYDRGVAMNTRHIDMIIGGHSHTFLNYADWIKNLDQESVPVVQTGSKGICLGYAKIKLNENGRPYFTYKLIPVKNHLDKKLDPKFSAMVDEYTASVSYKMEEVIGTCPQAIRKGSPESPLYNITGDALIWMAKEYMNVDADVSLYNSGGLRAEISAGDLTIGDVYAVYPFDNVLSIVTMKGSDLKAMFNYIASNGGLPVNSGVKLVISNKKVKSVTVGGKTIDNNKTYTVATIDYLVELGRYGFENAISRTDSPEIIRDCFVEYFRQLAQENGGKITASKDGRVTVE
;
A
#
# COMPACT_ATOMS: atom_id res chain seq x y z
N MET A 1 -25.05 -0.29 29.58
CA MET A 1 -24.55 0.19 28.26
C MET A 1 -25.35 1.34 27.63
N LYS A 2 -26.25 2.00 28.33
CA LYS A 2 -26.96 3.20 27.81
C LYS A 2 -26.47 4.52 28.39
N ASN A 3 -25.62 4.50 29.40
CA ASN A 3 -25.19 5.71 30.13
C ASN A 3 -23.80 6.24 29.71
N PHE A 4 -23.08 5.52 28.84
CA PHE A 4 -21.75 5.94 28.41
C PHE A 4 -21.75 6.87 27.18
N ARG A 5 -22.86 6.86 26.41
CA ARG A 5 -23.04 7.74 25.23
C ARG A 5 -23.50 9.17 25.55
N GLN A 6 -23.90 9.45 26.79
CA GLN A 6 -24.39 10.80 27.16
C GLN A 6 -23.32 11.69 27.82
N LEU A 7 -22.14 11.16 28.15
CA LEU A 7 -21.09 11.96 28.79
C LEU A 7 -20.12 12.63 27.78
N ILE A 8 -20.13 12.22 26.53
CA ILE A 8 -19.24 12.78 25.48
C ILE A 8 -19.83 14.03 24.80
N ASN A 9 -21.13 14.29 24.97
CA ASN A 9 -21.79 15.43 24.31
C ASN A 9 -21.85 16.74 25.13
N ALA A 10 -21.16 16.84 26.25
CA ALA A 10 -21.29 17.98 27.16
C ALA A 10 -20.04 18.89 27.31
N ILE A 11 -18.93 18.65 26.59
CA ILE A 11 -17.70 19.44 26.77
C ILE A 11 -17.18 20.09 25.46
N ILE A 12 -18.01 20.27 24.44
CA ILE A 12 -17.64 21.05 23.25
C ILE A 12 -18.72 22.10 22.98
N ILE A 13 -18.81 23.10 23.86
CA ILE A 13 -19.39 24.41 23.51
C ILE A 13 -18.54 25.47 24.26
N GLY A 14 -17.65 26.08 23.55
CA GLY A 14 -16.97 27.28 24.02
C GLY A 14 -15.55 27.44 23.51
N ILE A 15 -15.40 27.83 22.25
CA ILE A 15 -14.53 28.92 21.78
C ILE A 15 -14.93 29.17 20.34
N LEU A 16 -15.47 30.35 20.14
CA LEU A 16 -16.09 30.82 18.92
C LEU A 16 -15.19 31.78 18.18
N VAL A 17 -15.16 31.60 16.86
CA VAL A 17 -15.01 32.64 15.81
C VAL A 17 -13.73 33.45 15.75
N LEU A 18 -12.93 33.18 14.72
CA LEU A 18 -12.44 34.20 13.79
C LEU A 18 -11.85 33.53 12.52
N GLY A 19 -12.44 33.89 11.39
CA GLY A 19 -11.74 33.94 10.11
C GLY A 19 -11.73 32.66 9.27
N ILE A 20 -12.87 32.30 8.65
CA ILE A 20 -12.90 31.36 7.53
C ILE A 20 -12.82 32.17 6.24
N ALA A 21 -11.64 32.19 5.63
CA ALA A 21 -11.52 32.29 4.20
C ALA A 21 -11.30 30.85 3.71
N GLY A 22 -12.23 30.35 2.89
CA GLY A 22 -12.09 29.02 2.31
C GLY A 22 -10.86 28.94 1.43
N CYS A 23 -10.06 27.92 1.65
CA CYS A 23 -9.11 27.41 0.69
C CYS A 23 -9.59 26.01 0.31
N GLU A 24 -10.28 25.92 -0.81
CA GLU A 24 -10.19 24.76 -1.68
C GLU A 24 -8.78 24.77 -2.25
N ASP A 25 -7.83 24.12 -1.60
CA ASP A 25 -6.53 23.86 -2.18
C ASP A 25 -6.68 22.78 -3.24
N GLU A 26 -6.93 23.23 -4.45
CA GLU A 26 -6.63 22.51 -5.67
C GLU A 26 -5.13 22.20 -5.67
N LEU A 27 -4.79 20.92 -5.65
CA LEU A 27 -3.46 20.43 -6.01
C LEU A 27 -3.14 20.90 -7.43
N LYS A 28 -2.39 21.97 -7.57
CA LYS A 28 -1.91 22.47 -8.85
C LYS A 28 -0.90 21.48 -9.44
N GLN A 29 -1.35 20.72 -10.42
CA GLN A 29 -0.47 20.10 -11.41
C GLN A 29 -0.24 21.08 -12.57
N PRO A 30 0.95 21.05 -13.23
CA PRO A 30 1.24 21.93 -14.35
C PRO A 30 0.32 21.64 -15.56
N ALA A 31 -0.22 22.69 -16.14
CA ALA A 31 -1.12 22.65 -17.28
C ALA A 31 -0.46 22.02 -18.51
N ALA A 32 -0.97 20.87 -18.93
CA ALA A 32 -0.73 20.34 -20.26
C ALA A 32 -1.70 21.01 -21.24
N GLY A 33 -1.14 21.58 -22.32
CA GLY A 33 -1.86 22.40 -23.27
C GLY A 33 -2.96 21.65 -24.03
N ASN A 34 -4.13 22.25 -24.05
CA ASN A 34 -5.25 21.88 -24.90
C ASN A 34 -4.90 22.08 -26.37
N GLN A 35 -4.80 20.99 -27.12
CA GLN A 35 -5.00 21.01 -28.57
C GLN A 35 -6.34 20.34 -28.88
N LYS A 36 -7.30 21.14 -29.34
CA LYS A 36 -8.53 20.69 -29.99
C LYS A 36 -8.22 20.04 -31.35
N PRO A 37 -8.87 18.93 -31.70
CA PRO A 37 -8.87 18.48 -33.07
C PRO A 37 -9.81 19.34 -33.91
N ASP A 38 -9.28 19.72 -35.09
CA ASP A 38 -9.93 20.51 -36.12
C ASP A 38 -11.05 19.72 -36.81
N ASN A 39 -12.22 20.34 -36.94
CA ASN A 39 -13.36 19.81 -37.68
C ASN A 39 -13.28 20.33 -39.10
N GLY A 40 -13.11 19.45 -40.05
CA GLY A 40 -13.12 19.76 -41.48
C GLY A 40 -13.96 18.81 -42.32
N GLN A 41 -15.05 19.35 -42.81
CA GLN A 41 -15.76 19.08 -44.06
C GLN A 41 -16.85 17.99 -44.15
N LYS A 42 -18.07 18.49 -44.27
CA LYS A 42 -19.23 17.89 -44.93
C LYS A 42 -19.05 17.87 -46.47
N PRO A 43 -19.58 16.90 -47.17
CA PRO A 43 -20.10 17.10 -48.53
C PRO A 43 -21.61 16.96 -48.59
N GLU A 44 -22.16 17.77 -49.51
CA GLU A 44 -23.57 17.97 -49.85
C GLU A 44 -24.21 16.87 -50.69
N ASP A 45 -25.53 16.90 -50.65
CA ASP A 45 -26.59 16.22 -51.40
C ASP A 45 -26.33 15.76 -52.83
N GLY A 46 -27.03 14.64 -53.20
CA GLY A 46 -27.26 14.29 -54.59
C GLY A 46 -28.12 13.05 -54.83
N GLN A 47 -29.46 13.23 -54.89
CA GLN A 47 -30.44 12.51 -55.73
C GLN A 47 -30.75 11.01 -55.55
N LYS A 48 -32.00 10.74 -55.15
CA LYS A 48 -32.81 9.54 -55.49
C LYS A 48 -33.12 9.50 -56.98
N PRO A 49 -33.30 8.28 -57.59
CA PRO A 49 -34.67 7.81 -57.79
C PRO A 49 -34.89 6.29 -57.78
N GLY A 50 -36.13 5.89 -57.54
CA GLY A 50 -36.85 4.83 -58.23
C GLY A 50 -36.98 3.47 -57.57
N SER A 51 -38.16 3.19 -57.12
CA SER A 51 -38.75 1.95 -56.64
C SER A 51 -38.74 0.78 -57.62
N SER A 52 -38.52 -0.44 -57.14
CA SER A 52 -39.32 -1.62 -57.49
C SER A 52 -39.12 -2.71 -56.42
N GLY A 53 -40.20 -3.29 -55.94
CA GLY A 53 -40.23 -4.28 -54.86
C GLY A 53 -39.69 -5.63 -55.30
N ASP A 54 -39.19 -6.35 -54.33
CA ASP A 54 -39.24 -7.79 -54.25
C ASP A 54 -39.22 -8.24 -52.79
N ASP A 55 -40.22 -9.04 -52.42
CA ASP A 55 -40.40 -9.59 -51.07
C ASP A 55 -39.45 -10.76 -50.91
N GLY A 56 -38.27 -10.50 -50.38
CA GLY A 56 -37.32 -11.52 -49.92
C GLY A 56 -37.04 -11.24 -48.44
N ALA A 57 -37.44 -12.13 -47.53
CA ALA A 57 -37.04 -12.08 -46.14
C ALA A 57 -35.53 -12.18 -46.01
N SER A 58 -34.89 -11.01 -46.01
CA SER A 58 -33.47 -10.85 -45.69
C SER A 58 -33.33 -10.91 -44.19
N THR A 59 -32.80 -12.02 -43.68
CA THR A 59 -32.17 -12.04 -42.38
C THR A 59 -30.90 -11.19 -42.50
N ASP A 60 -31.03 -9.90 -42.24
CA ASP A 60 -29.84 -9.06 -42.06
C ASP A 60 -29.00 -9.67 -40.93
N PRO A 61 -27.71 -9.93 -41.14
CA PRO A 61 -26.83 -10.27 -40.03
C PRO A 61 -26.84 -9.07 -39.09
N GLU A 62 -27.28 -9.27 -37.84
CA GLU A 62 -27.11 -8.29 -36.77
C GLU A 62 -25.68 -7.76 -36.86
N GLY A 63 -25.51 -6.48 -37.16
CA GLY A 63 -24.21 -5.82 -37.14
C GLY A 63 -23.53 -6.03 -35.78
N PRO A 64 -22.21 -5.97 -35.71
CA PRO A 64 -21.49 -6.27 -34.47
C PRO A 64 -22.04 -5.42 -33.34
N LYS A 65 -22.59 -6.08 -32.31
CA LYS A 65 -23.12 -5.41 -31.12
C LYS A 65 -21.99 -4.72 -30.40
N GLU A 66 -22.09 -3.41 -30.19
CA GLU A 66 -21.21 -2.70 -29.28
C GLU A 66 -21.27 -3.36 -27.90
N THR A 67 -20.11 -3.80 -27.39
CA THR A 67 -20.01 -4.51 -26.14
C THR A 67 -19.49 -3.58 -25.06
N GLU A 68 -20.28 -3.38 -24.01
CA GLU A 68 -19.99 -2.44 -22.93
C GLU A 68 -19.88 -3.21 -21.59
N PHE A 69 -18.87 -2.90 -20.80
CA PHE A 69 -18.65 -3.50 -19.49
C PHE A 69 -17.89 -2.56 -18.54
N VAL A 70 -17.88 -2.91 -17.26
CA VAL A 70 -17.21 -2.13 -16.22
C VAL A 70 -16.12 -2.96 -15.56
N ILE A 71 -14.99 -2.33 -15.32
CA ILE A 71 -13.96 -2.82 -14.40
C ILE A 71 -14.00 -1.95 -13.15
N LEU A 72 -14.30 -2.53 -12.01
CA LEU A 72 -14.07 -1.98 -10.69
C LEU A 72 -12.72 -2.45 -10.19
N PHE A 73 -12.01 -1.59 -9.45
CA PHE A 73 -10.71 -1.98 -8.93
C PHE A 73 -10.32 -1.25 -7.65
N THR A 74 -9.48 -1.93 -6.87
CA THR A 74 -8.79 -1.42 -5.70
C THR A 74 -7.29 -1.66 -5.82
N ASN A 75 -6.50 -0.99 -5.00
CA ASN A 75 -5.09 -1.19 -4.80
C ASN A 75 -4.70 -0.67 -3.41
N ASP A 76 -3.61 -1.18 -2.85
CA ASP A 76 -3.04 -0.69 -1.59
C ASP A 76 -4.09 -0.53 -0.48
N PHE A 77 -4.92 -1.57 -0.32
CA PHE A 77 -6.00 -1.57 0.68
C PHE A 77 -5.45 -1.55 2.10
N HIS A 78 -4.31 -2.22 2.34
CA HIS A 78 -3.57 -2.20 3.59
C HIS A 78 -4.42 -2.56 4.81
N SER A 79 -5.20 -3.63 4.71
CA SER A 79 -6.05 -4.14 5.81
C SER A 79 -6.98 -3.09 6.42
N GLN A 80 -7.32 -2.03 5.68
CA GLN A 80 -8.17 -0.94 6.18
C GLN A 80 -9.64 -1.38 6.19
N ILE A 81 -9.96 -2.35 7.06
CA ILE A 81 -11.29 -2.96 7.17
C ILE A 81 -12.34 -1.93 7.57
N GLU A 82 -12.01 -1.08 8.55
CA GLU A 82 -12.91 -0.01 9.01
C GLU A 82 -12.62 1.32 8.30
N PRO A 83 -13.58 2.25 8.30
CA PRO A 83 -13.32 3.61 7.84
C PRO A 83 -12.16 4.24 8.61
N LEU A 84 -11.44 5.16 7.97
CA LEU A 84 -10.46 6.00 8.66
C LEU A 84 -11.11 6.75 9.82
N SER A 85 -10.33 7.02 10.86
CA SER A 85 -10.80 7.76 12.05
C SER A 85 -11.40 9.12 11.66
N LYS A 86 -12.37 9.59 12.44
CA LYS A 86 -12.94 10.94 12.28
C LYS A 86 -11.99 12.04 12.71
N GLU A 87 -10.97 11.69 13.49
CA GLU A 87 -9.90 12.58 13.96
C GLU A 87 -8.74 12.72 12.97
N GLU A 88 -8.75 11.94 11.87
CA GLU A 88 -7.74 12.06 10.81
C GLU A 88 -7.74 13.46 10.20
N THR A 89 -6.55 14.01 10.00
CA THR A 89 -6.38 15.34 9.39
C THR A 89 -6.85 15.36 7.93
N TYR A 90 -6.63 14.25 7.22
CA TYR A 90 -7.01 14.09 5.81
C TYR A 90 -7.85 12.82 5.63
N ASN A 91 -8.88 12.91 4.79
CA ASN A 91 -9.74 11.79 4.48
C ASN A 91 -10.52 11.18 5.68
N ALA A 92 -10.77 11.97 6.74
CA ALA A 92 -11.55 11.55 7.89
C ALA A 92 -12.85 10.85 7.49
N ASP A 93 -13.17 9.73 8.18
CA ASP A 93 -14.39 8.93 7.96
C ASP A 93 -14.57 8.43 6.51
N ARG A 94 -13.47 8.25 5.76
CA ARG A 94 -13.52 7.65 4.41
C ARG A 94 -13.08 6.19 4.45
N GLY A 95 -13.39 5.47 3.37
CA GLY A 95 -13.07 4.05 3.24
C GLY A 95 -14.02 3.17 4.05
N GLY A 96 -13.50 1.99 4.39
CA GLY A 96 -14.22 0.94 5.08
C GLY A 96 -14.85 -0.08 4.14
N ILE A 97 -14.56 -1.36 4.41
CA ILE A 97 -14.88 -2.46 3.49
C ILE A 97 -16.39 -2.67 3.31
N LYS A 98 -17.20 -2.42 4.36
CA LYS A 98 -18.66 -2.49 4.27
C LYS A 98 -19.23 -1.48 3.26
N ARG A 99 -18.64 -0.27 3.22
CA ARG A 99 -19.00 0.77 2.25
C ARG A 99 -18.56 0.42 0.83
N ILE A 100 -17.37 -0.19 0.69
CA ILE A 100 -16.90 -0.69 -0.61
C ILE A 100 -17.86 -1.75 -1.14
N LYS A 101 -18.29 -2.70 -0.29
CA LYS A 101 -19.30 -3.72 -0.66
C LYS A 101 -20.58 -3.08 -1.17
N ALA A 102 -21.11 -2.06 -0.47
CA ALA A 102 -22.31 -1.35 -0.88
C ALA A 102 -22.16 -0.64 -2.25
N LEU A 103 -20.96 -0.10 -2.55
CA LEU A 103 -20.65 0.48 -3.86
C LEU A 103 -20.58 -0.58 -4.96
N VAL A 104 -19.84 -1.67 -4.72
CA VAL A 104 -19.70 -2.78 -5.66
C VAL A 104 -21.07 -3.35 -6.02
N ASP A 105 -21.93 -3.61 -5.03
CA ASP A 105 -23.28 -4.12 -5.24
C ASP A 105 -24.17 -3.12 -6.01
N SER A 106 -24.03 -1.82 -5.72
CA SER A 106 -24.76 -0.78 -6.45
C SER A 106 -24.37 -0.75 -7.93
N VAL A 107 -23.09 -0.92 -8.25
CA VAL A 107 -22.61 -0.96 -9.64
C VAL A 107 -23.05 -2.25 -10.33
N ARG A 108 -22.94 -3.40 -9.67
CA ARG A 108 -23.41 -4.69 -10.22
C ARG A 108 -24.92 -4.72 -10.47
N THR A 109 -25.68 -3.93 -9.72
CA THR A 109 -27.13 -3.78 -9.98
C THR A 109 -27.39 -2.90 -11.20
N ALA A 110 -26.55 -1.90 -11.44
CA ALA A 110 -26.74 -0.92 -12.52
C ALA A 110 -26.14 -1.36 -13.87
N GLU A 111 -25.08 -2.15 -13.83
CA GLU A 111 -24.29 -2.55 -15.01
C GLU A 111 -24.40 -4.07 -15.24
N LYS A 112 -24.58 -4.45 -16.51
CA LYS A 112 -24.81 -5.85 -16.90
C LYS A 112 -23.57 -6.74 -16.69
N THR A 113 -22.40 -6.20 -16.98
CA THR A 113 -21.13 -6.95 -16.93
C THR A 113 -20.12 -6.15 -16.12
N VAL A 114 -19.72 -6.69 -14.97
CA VAL A 114 -18.80 -6.04 -14.04
C VAL A 114 -17.71 -7.02 -13.64
N PHE A 115 -16.46 -6.62 -13.82
CA PHE A 115 -15.29 -7.27 -13.28
C PHE A 115 -14.82 -6.47 -12.06
N LEU A 116 -14.24 -7.15 -11.06
CA LEU A 116 -13.66 -6.54 -9.88
C LEU A 116 -12.23 -7.09 -9.70
N ALA A 117 -11.23 -6.20 -9.70
CA ALA A 117 -9.82 -6.56 -9.63
C ALA A 117 -9.07 -5.80 -8.52
N ASP A 118 -7.95 -6.36 -8.06
CA ASP A 118 -7.06 -5.71 -7.09
C ASP A 118 -5.61 -5.71 -7.57
N ALA A 119 -4.92 -4.59 -7.39
CA ALA A 119 -3.55 -4.37 -7.84
C ALA A 119 -2.50 -4.52 -6.72
N GLY A 120 -2.76 -5.35 -5.70
CA GLY A 120 -1.81 -5.73 -4.67
C GLY A 120 -1.76 -4.82 -3.44
N ASP A 121 -1.00 -5.25 -2.42
CA ASP A 121 -0.92 -4.65 -1.10
C ASP A 121 -2.31 -4.56 -0.42
N TYR A 122 -3.08 -5.64 -0.50
CA TYR A 122 -4.38 -5.74 0.17
C TYR A 122 -4.25 -6.05 1.68
N VAL A 123 -3.09 -6.53 2.14
CA VAL A 123 -2.77 -6.81 3.54
C VAL A 123 -1.81 -5.77 4.12
N GLN A 124 -1.52 -5.89 5.40
CA GLN A 124 -0.58 -5.06 6.17
C GLN A 124 -1.01 -3.58 6.30
N GLY A 125 -0.93 -3.04 7.50
CA GLY A 125 -1.22 -1.62 7.81
C GLY A 125 -2.14 -1.43 9.00
N THR A 126 -2.88 -2.47 9.42
CA THR A 126 -3.71 -2.44 10.62
C THR A 126 -3.52 -3.71 11.47
N TYR A 127 -4.03 -3.67 12.69
CA TYR A 127 -3.98 -4.80 13.62
C TYR A 127 -4.77 -6.04 13.12
N TYR A 128 -5.67 -5.90 12.16
CA TYR A 128 -6.36 -7.04 11.56
C TYR A 128 -5.37 -8.03 10.96
N PHE A 129 -4.49 -7.56 10.08
CA PHE A 129 -3.44 -8.40 9.51
C PHE A 129 -2.48 -8.95 10.57
N SER A 130 -2.08 -8.10 11.51
CA SER A 130 -1.14 -8.49 12.57
C SER A 130 -1.67 -9.63 13.43
N LEU A 131 -2.96 -9.62 13.77
CA LEU A 131 -3.59 -10.59 14.67
C LEU A 131 -4.23 -11.77 13.93
N LEU A 132 -4.75 -11.53 12.73
CA LEU A 132 -5.55 -12.50 11.98
C LEU A 132 -4.83 -13.04 10.73
N ASN A 133 -3.55 -12.64 10.51
CA ASN A 133 -2.66 -13.16 9.47
C ASN A 133 -3.23 -13.09 8.04
N GLY A 134 -4.14 -12.16 7.77
CA GLY A 134 -4.76 -11.98 6.46
C GLY A 134 -6.07 -12.75 6.24
N SER A 135 -6.56 -13.50 7.23
CA SER A 135 -7.78 -14.29 7.05
C SER A 135 -9.01 -13.44 6.77
N VAL A 136 -9.14 -12.28 7.42
CA VAL A 136 -10.26 -11.37 7.19
C VAL A 136 -10.22 -10.75 5.80
N GLU A 137 -9.03 -10.37 5.33
CA GLU A 137 -8.83 -9.82 3.98
C GLU A 137 -9.20 -10.85 2.92
N MET A 138 -8.81 -12.10 3.12
CA MET A 138 -9.15 -13.20 2.21
C MET A 138 -10.65 -13.45 2.15
N GLU A 139 -11.32 -13.55 3.30
CA GLU A 139 -12.77 -13.75 3.34
C GLU A 139 -13.53 -12.56 2.74
N VAL A 140 -13.08 -11.34 3.04
CA VAL A 140 -13.65 -10.12 2.46
C VAL A 140 -13.55 -10.13 0.93
N MET A 141 -12.40 -10.50 0.36
CA MET A 141 -12.23 -10.58 -1.09
C MET A 141 -13.15 -11.62 -1.73
N ASP A 142 -13.31 -12.79 -1.10
CA ASP A 142 -14.26 -13.83 -1.56
C ASP A 142 -15.72 -13.34 -1.49
N GLN A 143 -16.11 -12.68 -0.39
CA GLN A 143 -17.48 -12.16 -0.21
C GLN A 143 -17.79 -10.97 -1.13
N LEU A 144 -16.80 -10.16 -1.49
CA LEU A 144 -16.89 -9.13 -2.51
C LEU A 144 -16.88 -9.71 -3.93
N GLN A 145 -16.52 -10.99 -4.07
CA GLN A 145 -16.40 -11.67 -5.34
C GLN A 145 -15.41 -10.94 -6.27
N TYR A 146 -14.19 -10.75 -5.80
CA TYR A 146 -13.11 -10.34 -6.69
C TYR A 146 -12.89 -11.40 -7.77
N ASP A 147 -12.67 -10.96 -8.99
CA ASP A 147 -12.43 -11.85 -10.12
C ASP A 147 -10.95 -12.22 -10.25
N VAL A 148 -10.07 -11.31 -9.88
CA VAL A 148 -8.62 -11.48 -9.98
C VAL A 148 -7.90 -10.46 -9.09
N ARG A 149 -6.71 -10.82 -8.62
CA ARG A 149 -5.80 -9.93 -7.92
C ARG A 149 -4.35 -10.20 -8.32
N THR A 150 -3.48 -9.22 -8.10
CA THR A 150 -2.04 -9.47 -8.08
C THR A 150 -1.53 -9.45 -6.64
N VAL A 151 -0.25 -9.71 -6.42
CA VAL A 151 0.41 -9.49 -5.13
C VAL A 151 1.20 -8.18 -5.18
N GLY A 152 1.36 -7.51 -4.04
CA GLY A 152 2.33 -6.45 -3.87
C GLY A 152 3.53 -6.94 -3.06
N ASN A 153 4.25 -6.01 -2.41
CA ASN A 153 5.37 -6.39 -1.55
C ASN A 153 4.91 -6.80 -0.14
N HIS A 154 3.79 -6.29 0.34
CA HIS A 154 3.30 -6.58 1.69
C HIS A 154 2.62 -7.94 1.85
N GLU A 155 2.25 -8.62 0.78
CA GLU A 155 1.81 -10.01 0.84
C GLU A 155 2.91 -10.96 1.32
N PHE A 156 4.19 -10.54 1.23
CA PHE A 156 5.35 -11.29 1.72
C PHE A 156 5.70 -11.03 3.19
N ASP A 157 5.02 -10.12 3.89
CA ASP A 157 5.37 -9.73 5.27
C ASP A 157 5.30 -10.88 6.28
N LYS A 158 4.44 -11.87 6.04
CA LYS A 158 4.37 -13.12 6.82
C LYS A 158 5.19 -14.26 6.20
N LYS A 159 6.19 -13.94 5.41
CA LYS A 159 7.08 -14.88 4.68
C LYS A 159 6.31 -15.73 3.67
N MET A 160 7.01 -16.62 2.98
CA MET A 160 6.41 -17.51 1.97
C MET A 160 5.33 -18.43 2.57
N THR A 161 5.47 -18.83 3.83
CA THR A 161 4.46 -19.65 4.52
C THR A 161 3.17 -18.89 4.74
N GLY A 162 3.25 -17.66 5.25
CA GLY A 162 2.05 -16.83 5.43
C GLY A 162 1.37 -16.47 4.11
N LEU A 163 2.15 -16.18 3.06
CA LEU A 163 1.58 -15.97 1.72
C LEU A 163 0.87 -17.23 1.21
N TYR A 164 1.48 -18.41 1.38
CA TYR A 164 0.83 -19.68 1.01
C TYR A 164 -0.49 -19.90 1.76
N ASP A 165 -0.50 -19.64 3.06
CA ASP A 165 -1.69 -19.79 3.90
C ASP A 165 -2.80 -18.85 3.44
N MET A 166 -2.51 -17.56 3.26
CA MET A 166 -3.46 -16.56 2.76
C MET A 166 -4.07 -16.98 1.40
N LEU A 167 -3.23 -17.34 0.42
CA LEU A 167 -3.72 -17.77 -0.88
C LEU A 167 -4.51 -19.10 -0.81
N SER A 168 -4.34 -19.86 0.26
CA SER A 168 -5.11 -21.09 0.50
C SER A 168 -6.50 -20.83 1.09
N TRP A 169 -6.70 -19.69 1.74
CA TRP A 169 -7.96 -19.30 2.36
C TRP A 169 -8.94 -18.60 1.41
N SER A 170 -8.49 -18.24 0.21
CA SER A 170 -9.33 -17.53 -0.77
C SER A 170 -9.37 -18.26 -2.11
N ASN A 171 -10.53 -18.17 -2.78
CA ASN A 171 -10.73 -18.70 -4.13
C ASN A 171 -10.45 -17.66 -5.22
N VAL A 172 -10.14 -16.42 -4.87
CA VAL A 172 -9.83 -15.37 -5.84
C VAL A 172 -8.51 -15.69 -6.53
N PRO A 173 -8.48 -15.84 -7.86
CA PRO A 173 -7.26 -16.10 -8.61
C PRO A 173 -6.21 -15.02 -8.44
N VAL A 174 -4.94 -15.44 -8.48
CA VAL A 174 -3.79 -14.53 -8.39
C VAL A 174 -2.98 -14.60 -9.67
N VAL A 175 -2.68 -13.44 -10.26
CA VAL A 175 -1.73 -13.30 -11.37
C VAL A 175 -0.49 -12.56 -10.90
N ALA A 176 0.70 -13.12 -11.15
CA ALA A 176 1.98 -12.46 -10.89
C ALA A 176 2.98 -12.84 -11.98
N SER A 177 2.96 -12.10 -13.07
CA SER A 177 3.61 -12.45 -14.33
C SER A 177 5.12 -12.46 -14.28
N ASN A 178 5.69 -11.49 -13.56
CA ASN A 178 7.14 -11.28 -13.51
C ASN A 178 7.80 -11.78 -12.20
N TYR A 179 7.07 -12.58 -11.42
CA TYR A 179 7.64 -13.41 -10.36
C TYR A 179 7.63 -14.88 -10.78
N ASP A 180 8.77 -15.53 -10.69
CA ASP A 180 8.87 -16.98 -10.85
C ASP A 180 8.76 -17.65 -9.49
N PHE A 181 7.64 -18.34 -9.27
CA PHE A 181 7.34 -19.12 -8.06
C PHE A 181 7.65 -20.61 -8.19
N THR A 182 8.25 -21.08 -9.30
CA THR A 182 8.44 -22.51 -9.58
C THR A 182 9.24 -23.26 -8.52
N ARG A 183 10.10 -22.55 -7.78
CA ARG A 183 10.90 -23.10 -6.68
C ARG A 183 10.30 -22.86 -5.29
N THR A 184 9.01 -22.51 -5.24
CA THR A 184 8.29 -22.23 -3.99
C THR A 184 7.07 -23.14 -3.84
N SER A 185 6.45 -23.11 -2.66
CA SER A 185 5.15 -23.78 -2.41
C SER A 185 3.98 -23.20 -3.24
N LEU A 186 4.19 -22.04 -3.89
CA LEU A 186 3.18 -21.34 -4.68
C LEU A 186 3.21 -21.66 -6.18
N ALA A 187 4.09 -22.55 -6.63
CA ALA A 187 4.26 -22.89 -8.05
C ALA A 187 2.98 -23.21 -8.83
N ASN A 188 1.94 -23.73 -8.16
CA ASN A 188 0.65 -24.12 -8.76
C ASN A 188 -0.53 -23.30 -8.21
N ARG A 189 -0.28 -22.15 -7.59
CA ARG A 189 -1.31 -21.29 -6.99
C ARG A 189 -1.33 -19.87 -7.55
N VAL A 190 -0.29 -19.50 -8.26
CA VAL A 190 -0.12 -18.19 -8.87
C VAL A 190 0.04 -18.38 -10.37
N GLU A 191 -0.81 -17.74 -11.14
CA GLU A 191 -0.78 -17.77 -12.60
C GLU A 191 0.07 -16.64 -13.16
N GLN A 192 0.69 -16.86 -14.31
CA GLN A 192 1.40 -15.77 -14.99
C GLN A 192 0.43 -14.81 -15.71
N SER A 193 -0.67 -15.36 -16.23
CA SER A 193 -1.73 -14.61 -16.91
C SER A 193 -2.99 -15.45 -16.98
N MET A 194 -4.15 -14.80 -17.14
CA MET A 194 -5.41 -15.51 -17.29
C MET A 194 -6.40 -14.72 -18.14
N ILE A 195 -7.36 -15.43 -18.74
CA ILE A 195 -8.53 -14.82 -19.38
C ILE A 195 -9.75 -15.13 -18.53
N ILE A 196 -10.51 -14.08 -18.20
CA ILE A 196 -11.80 -14.20 -17.52
C ILE A 196 -12.89 -13.79 -18.49
N GLU A 197 -13.88 -14.66 -18.68
CA GLU A 197 -15.00 -14.42 -19.56
C GLU A 197 -16.29 -14.16 -18.77
N LYS A 198 -16.96 -13.04 -19.05
CA LYS A 198 -18.29 -12.72 -18.53
C LYS A 198 -19.17 -12.19 -19.66
N ASN A 199 -20.34 -12.81 -19.85
CA ASN A 199 -21.32 -12.42 -20.86
C ASN A 199 -20.74 -12.28 -22.29
N GLY A 200 -19.77 -13.17 -22.63
CA GLY A 200 -19.10 -13.17 -23.94
C GLY A 200 -17.98 -12.17 -24.08
N ILE A 201 -17.61 -11.43 -23.04
CA ILE A 201 -16.47 -10.51 -23.00
C ILE A 201 -15.29 -11.23 -22.36
N LYS A 202 -14.15 -11.29 -23.05
CA LYS A 202 -12.92 -11.93 -22.61
C LYS A 202 -11.89 -10.88 -22.21
N VAL A 203 -11.65 -10.75 -20.91
CA VAL A 203 -10.63 -9.86 -20.38
C VAL A 203 -9.40 -10.68 -20.00
N GLY A 204 -8.26 -10.37 -20.62
CA GLY A 204 -6.96 -10.91 -20.26
C GLY A 204 -6.33 -10.09 -19.13
N PHE A 205 -5.80 -10.78 -18.11
CA PHE A 205 -5.12 -10.15 -16.98
C PHE A 205 -3.68 -10.63 -16.88
N ILE A 206 -2.76 -9.70 -16.63
CA ILE A 206 -1.38 -9.94 -16.24
C ILE A 206 -1.09 -9.21 -14.92
N GLY A 207 -0.18 -9.74 -14.08
CA GLY A 207 0.24 -9.14 -12.82
C GLY A 207 1.69 -8.67 -12.89
N LEU A 208 1.96 -7.38 -12.68
CA LEU A 208 3.31 -6.82 -12.73
C LEU A 208 3.73 -6.32 -11.36
N ASN A 209 4.87 -6.80 -10.88
CA ASN A 209 5.25 -6.68 -9.49
C ASN A 209 6.63 -6.04 -9.37
N VAL A 210 6.78 -5.21 -8.33
CA VAL A 210 8.02 -4.51 -8.00
C VAL A 210 9.15 -5.48 -7.67
N LYS A 211 10.38 -5.07 -7.93
CA LYS A 211 11.54 -5.84 -7.48
C LYS A 211 11.60 -5.83 -5.95
N LEU A 212 11.55 -7.02 -5.33
CA LEU A 212 11.46 -7.17 -3.88
C LEU A 212 12.75 -6.80 -3.13
N ASP A 213 13.86 -6.61 -3.86
CA ASP A 213 15.12 -6.20 -3.24
C ASP A 213 14.94 -4.87 -2.51
N ASN A 214 15.33 -4.85 -1.23
CA ASN A 214 15.22 -3.69 -0.34
C ASN A 214 13.79 -3.29 0.11
N LEU A 215 12.77 -4.04 -0.30
CA LEU A 215 11.39 -3.87 0.16
C LEU A 215 10.97 -5.01 1.08
N VAL A 216 11.45 -6.21 0.80
CA VAL A 216 11.11 -7.45 1.51
C VAL A 216 12.38 -8.14 1.95
N ALA A 217 12.43 -8.62 3.18
CA ALA A 217 13.56 -9.37 3.70
C ALA A 217 13.85 -10.61 2.83
N PRO A 218 15.12 -10.97 2.56
CA PRO A 218 15.47 -12.14 1.76
C PRO A 218 14.81 -13.43 2.22
N SER A 219 14.71 -13.66 3.53
CA SER A 219 14.06 -14.84 4.12
C SER A 219 12.55 -14.88 3.86
N ALA A 220 11.91 -13.73 3.64
CA ALA A 220 10.48 -13.65 3.39
C ALA A 220 10.09 -13.92 1.93
N ARG A 221 11.05 -13.90 1.00
CA ARG A 221 10.86 -14.12 -0.44
C ARG A 221 11.70 -15.26 -1.00
N GLU A 222 12.08 -16.19 -0.15
CA GLU A 222 12.95 -17.31 -0.53
C GLU A 222 12.36 -18.13 -1.70
N GLY A 223 13.17 -18.35 -2.73
CA GLY A 223 12.80 -19.11 -3.93
C GLY A 223 12.04 -18.31 -4.99
N VAL A 224 11.68 -17.03 -4.74
CA VAL A 224 11.05 -16.15 -5.73
C VAL A 224 12.11 -15.47 -6.58
N GLU A 225 12.02 -15.60 -7.90
CA GLU A 225 12.89 -14.90 -8.85
C GLU A 225 12.12 -13.80 -9.58
N TRP A 226 12.68 -12.59 -9.57
CA TRP A 226 12.12 -11.46 -10.29
C TRP A 226 12.57 -11.48 -11.76
N GLN A 227 11.64 -11.26 -12.68
CA GLN A 227 11.88 -11.16 -14.11
C GLN A 227 11.61 -9.74 -14.62
N ASN A 228 12.17 -9.39 -15.79
CA ASN A 228 11.98 -8.09 -16.41
C ASN A 228 10.50 -7.85 -16.73
N ALA A 229 9.87 -6.93 -16.00
CA ALA A 229 8.43 -6.68 -16.07
C ALA A 229 7.96 -6.26 -17.48
N ILE A 230 8.74 -5.44 -18.21
CA ILE A 230 8.38 -4.98 -19.56
C ILE A 230 8.37 -6.14 -20.55
N ASN A 231 9.44 -6.95 -20.56
CA ASN A 231 9.54 -8.07 -21.51
C ASN A 231 8.47 -9.13 -21.24
N VAL A 232 8.20 -9.42 -19.97
CA VAL A 232 7.16 -10.37 -19.56
C VAL A 232 5.79 -9.84 -19.95
N ALA A 233 5.52 -8.57 -19.67
CA ALA A 233 4.24 -7.93 -19.98
C ALA A 233 3.91 -7.94 -21.46
N ASP A 234 4.85 -7.53 -22.33
CA ASP A 234 4.62 -7.46 -23.78
C ASP A 234 4.37 -8.86 -24.37
N ASN A 235 5.15 -9.86 -23.95
CA ASN A 235 5.00 -11.24 -24.41
C ASN A 235 3.66 -11.87 -23.95
N LEU A 236 3.29 -11.74 -22.66
CA LEU A 236 2.06 -12.32 -22.16
C LEU A 236 0.82 -11.60 -22.68
N ALA A 237 0.87 -10.27 -22.82
CA ALA A 237 -0.23 -9.52 -23.41
C ALA A 237 -0.49 -9.96 -24.87
N LYS A 238 0.58 -10.17 -25.66
CA LYS A 238 0.45 -10.73 -27.01
C LYS A 238 -0.17 -12.12 -26.97
N ASN A 239 0.30 -13.01 -26.09
CA ASN A 239 -0.24 -14.37 -25.97
C ASN A 239 -1.72 -14.37 -25.60
N LEU A 240 -2.17 -13.49 -24.70
CA LEU A 240 -3.58 -13.35 -24.35
C LEU A 240 -4.43 -12.90 -25.54
N ARG A 241 -3.93 -11.98 -26.35
CA ARG A 241 -4.57 -11.57 -27.62
C ARG A 241 -4.69 -12.73 -28.60
N ASP A 242 -3.62 -13.49 -28.78
CA ASP A 242 -3.60 -14.67 -29.66
C ASP A 242 -4.59 -15.75 -29.19
N GLN A 243 -4.88 -15.81 -27.87
CA GLN A 243 -5.90 -16.69 -27.27
C GLN A 243 -7.31 -16.10 -27.33
N GLY A 244 -7.50 -14.93 -27.91
CA GLY A 244 -8.80 -14.31 -28.14
C GLY A 244 -9.30 -13.39 -27.01
N ALA A 245 -8.42 -12.81 -26.22
CA ALA A 245 -8.79 -11.75 -25.29
C ALA A 245 -9.25 -10.50 -26.06
N ASP A 246 -10.43 -9.99 -25.73
CA ASP A 246 -10.98 -8.75 -26.30
C ASP A 246 -10.21 -7.51 -25.79
N ILE A 247 -9.68 -7.57 -24.58
CA ILE A 247 -8.91 -6.52 -23.92
C ILE A 247 -7.88 -7.15 -22.98
N VAL A 248 -6.71 -6.52 -22.83
CA VAL A 248 -5.67 -6.95 -21.89
C VAL A 248 -5.40 -5.85 -20.86
N ILE A 249 -5.51 -6.21 -19.59
CA ILE A 249 -5.30 -5.33 -18.45
C ILE A 249 -4.10 -5.79 -17.63
N ALA A 250 -3.19 -4.87 -17.34
CA ALA A 250 -2.13 -5.11 -16.38
C ALA A 250 -2.57 -4.62 -14.99
N LEU A 251 -2.61 -5.55 -14.03
CA LEU A 251 -2.65 -5.23 -12.59
C LEU A 251 -1.21 -5.02 -12.14
N SER A 252 -0.85 -3.78 -11.88
CA SER A 252 0.54 -3.39 -11.65
C SER A 252 0.78 -2.94 -10.22
N HIS A 253 1.74 -3.59 -9.56
CA HIS A 253 2.26 -3.13 -8.28
C HIS A 253 3.70 -2.61 -8.41
N LEU A 254 3.97 -1.86 -9.49
CA LEU A 254 5.29 -1.29 -9.78
C LEU A 254 5.47 0.14 -9.26
N GLY A 255 4.35 0.86 -9.03
CA GLY A 255 4.33 2.29 -8.75
C GLY A 255 4.17 3.14 -10.01
N TYR A 256 3.54 4.31 -9.82
CA TYR A 256 3.13 5.19 -10.92
C TYR A 256 4.29 5.89 -11.62
N GLU A 257 5.18 6.50 -10.83
CA GLU A 257 6.28 7.32 -11.35
C GLU A 257 7.63 6.65 -11.17
N LYS A 258 8.58 7.12 -11.98
CA LYS A 258 9.96 6.67 -11.95
C LYS A 258 10.58 6.90 -10.58
N ASN A 259 10.96 5.80 -9.92
CA ASN A 259 11.78 5.84 -8.73
C ASN A 259 13.23 5.50 -9.11
N ASN A 260 14.13 6.50 -9.02
CA ASN A 260 15.54 6.39 -9.43
C ASN A 260 15.75 6.24 -10.96
N SER A 261 16.68 5.37 -11.37
CA SER A 261 17.07 5.16 -12.78
C SER A 261 16.31 4.02 -13.46
N GLU A 262 15.40 3.35 -12.79
CA GLU A 262 14.70 2.19 -13.33
C GLU A 262 13.57 2.58 -14.27
N VAL A 263 13.27 1.72 -15.24
CA VAL A 263 12.18 1.90 -16.22
C VAL A 263 10.94 1.06 -15.85
N TYR A 264 11.01 0.31 -14.74
CA TYR A 264 9.96 -0.61 -14.29
C TYR A 264 8.99 0.12 -13.35
N TYR A 265 8.10 0.91 -13.94
CA TYR A 265 7.01 1.64 -13.29
C TYR A 265 5.85 1.75 -14.29
N ASP A 266 4.64 2.04 -13.85
CA ASP A 266 3.43 1.94 -14.67
C ASP A 266 3.53 2.68 -16.00
N ARG A 267 3.94 3.95 -15.97
CA ARG A 267 4.14 4.75 -17.19
C ARG A 267 5.24 4.17 -18.08
N GLY A 268 6.31 3.62 -17.46
CA GLY A 268 7.42 2.99 -18.19
C GLY A 268 6.97 1.72 -18.90
N VAL A 269 6.14 0.90 -18.28
CA VAL A 269 5.52 -0.27 -18.92
C VAL A 269 4.64 0.17 -20.09
N ALA A 270 3.74 1.14 -19.88
CA ALA A 270 2.88 1.64 -20.95
C ALA A 270 3.68 2.13 -22.18
N MET A 271 4.78 2.88 -21.97
CA MET A 271 5.63 3.40 -23.03
C MET A 271 6.41 2.32 -23.81
N ASN A 272 6.68 1.17 -23.18
CA ASN A 272 7.60 0.17 -23.73
C ASN A 272 6.92 -1.19 -24.06
N THR A 273 5.60 -1.23 -24.13
CA THR A 273 4.81 -2.41 -24.52
C THR A 273 3.86 -2.08 -25.68
N ARG A 274 3.15 -3.10 -26.24
CA ARG A 274 2.22 -2.91 -27.37
C ARG A 274 0.79 -3.34 -27.07
N HIS A 275 0.63 -4.50 -26.47
CA HIS A 275 -0.65 -5.23 -26.45
C HIS A 275 -1.48 -5.02 -25.18
N ILE A 276 -1.06 -4.11 -24.30
CA ILE A 276 -1.77 -3.73 -23.08
C ILE A 276 -2.72 -2.58 -23.39
N ASP A 277 -3.99 -2.71 -23.00
CA ASP A 277 -5.00 -1.67 -23.22
C ASP A 277 -5.18 -0.74 -22.01
N MET A 278 -4.88 -1.22 -20.81
CA MET A 278 -5.04 -0.45 -19.57
C MET A 278 -4.08 -0.97 -18.48
N ILE A 279 -3.56 -0.06 -17.68
CA ILE A 279 -2.78 -0.38 -16.48
C ILE A 279 -3.52 0.13 -15.25
N ILE A 280 -3.81 -0.78 -14.31
CA ILE A 280 -4.32 -0.49 -12.98
C ILE A 280 -3.13 -0.60 -12.02
N GLY A 281 -2.67 0.54 -11.51
CA GLY A 281 -1.46 0.64 -10.69
C GLY A 281 -1.70 0.55 -9.20
N GLY A 282 -0.61 0.31 -8.45
CA GLY A 282 -0.51 0.30 -6.98
C GLY A 282 0.86 0.78 -6.49
N HIS A 283 1.25 0.39 -5.28
CA HIS A 283 2.55 0.61 -4.62
C HIS A 283 2.87 2.07 -4.24
N SER A 284 2.65 3.02 -5.11
CA SER A 284 2.97 4.43 -4.88
C SER A 284 1.87 5.22 -4.17
N HIS A 285 0.72 4.61 -3.89
CA HIS A 285 -0.45 5.23 -3.27
C HIS A 285 -0.93 6.49 -3.98
N THR A 286 -0.75 6.57 -5.31
CA THR A 286 -1.03 7.77 -6.08
C THR A 286 -2.53 7.90 -6.35
N PHE A 287 -3.12 9.08 -6.06
CA PHE A 287 -4.49 9.39 -6.46
C PHE A 287 -4.51 9.94 -7.89
N LEU A 288 -4.96 9.15 -8.84
CA LEU A 288 -5.18 9.60 -10.21
C LEU A 288 -6.66 9.92 -10.41
N ASN A 289 -7.05 11.17 -10.22
CA ASN A 289 -8.43 11.61 -10.43
C ASN A 289 -8.87 11.49 -11.89
N TYR A 290 -7.91 11.47 -12.81
CA TYR A 290 -8.07 11.25 -14.24
C TYR A 290 -7.08 10.21 -14.70
N ALA A 291 -7.43 9.43 -15.72
CA ALA A 291 -6.49 8.51 -16.34
C ALA A 291 -5.33 9.28 -16.99
N ASP A 292 -4.11 8.83 -16.74
CA ASP A 292 -2.93 9.32 -17.45
C ASP A 292 -2.78 8.53 -18.75
N TRP A 293 -2.89 9.21 -19.90
CA TRP A 293 -2.89 8.60 -21.22
C TRP A 293 -1.48 8.55 -21.79
N ILE A 294 -0.89 7.38 -21.79
CA ILE A 294 0.49 7.15 -22.24
C ILE A 294 0.50 6.54 -23.64
N LYS A 295 1.38 7.03 -24.51
CA LYS A 295 1.60 6.43 -25.82
C LYS A 295 2.48 5.19 -25.71
N ASN A 296 1.96 4.06 -26.20
CA ASN A 296 2.70 2.81 -26.30
C ASN A 296 3.64 2.79 -27.53
N LEU A 297 4.31 1.67 -27.78
CA LEU A 297 5.24 1.54 -28.93
C LEU A 297 4.55 1.67 -30.29
N ASP A 298 3.25 1.38 -30.39
CA ASP A 298 2.45 1.52 -31.60
C ASP A 298 1.72 2.88 -31.68
N GLN A 299 2.07 3.82 -30.80
CA GLN A 299 1.45 5.15 -30.69
C GLN A 299 -0.04 5.13 -30.30
N GLU A 300 -0.52 4.02 -29.74
CA GLU A 300 -1.85 3.90 -29.16
C GLU A 300 -1.85 4.46 -27.74
N SER A 301 -2.99 4.97 -27.27
CA SER A 301 -3.10 5.59 -25.95
C SER A 301 -3.54 4.55 -24.92
N VAL A 302 -2.69 4.27 -23.93
CA VAL A 302 -2.95 3.36 -22.82
C VAL A 302 -3.25 4.17 -21.58
N PRO A 303 -4.44 4.04 -20.95
CA PRO A 303 -4.74 4.68 -19.68
C PRO A 303 -4.01 3.99 -18.54
N VAL A 304 -3.32 4.78 -17.72
CA VAL A 304 -2.77 4.38 -16.41
C VAL A 304 -3.63 5.00 -15.33
N VAL A 305 -4.11 4.18 -14.39
CA VAL A 305 -5.02 4.58 -13.31
C VAL A 305 -4.57 4.00 -11.97
N GLN A 306 -4.88 4.69 -10.86
CA GLN A 306 -4.60 4.22 -9.50
C GLN A 306 -5.55 4.91 -8.52
N THR A 307 -5.97 4.22 -7.43
CA THR A 307 -7.02 4.71 -6.51
C THR A 307 -6.49 5.38 -5.23
N GLY A 308 -5.19 5.57 -5.11
CA GLY A 308 -4.55 5.96 -3.86
C GLY A 308 -4.32 4.74 -2.97
N SER A 309 -4.78 4.78 -1.73
CA SER A 309 -4.64 3.67 -0.79
C SER A 309 -5.78 3.61 0.22
N LYS A 310 -5.79 2.56 1.09
CA LYS A 310 -6.72 2.38 2.22
C LYS A 310 -8.19 2.34 1.83
N GLY A 311 -8.51 2.01 0.58
CA GLY A 311 -9.88 1.89 0.11
C GLY A 311 -10.72 3.15 0.22
N ILE A 312 -10.11 4.35 0.29
CA ILE A 312 -10.86 5.63 0.39
C ILE A 312 -11.53 6.03 -0.92
N CYS A 313 -11.13 5.41 -2.02
CA CYS A 313 -11.80 5.46 -3.32
C CYS A 313 -11.89 4.07 -3.93
N LEU A 314 -12.94 3.85 -4.72
CA LEU A 314 -13.07 2.69 -5.61
C LEU A 314 -12.83 3.18 -7.05
N GLY A 315 -11.98 2.50 -7.79
CA GLY A 315 -11.76 2.77 -9.21
C GLY A 315 -12.92 2.23 -10.05
N TYR A 316 -13.35 3.00 -11.02
CA TYR A 316 -14.40 2.64 -11.97
C TYR A 316 -13.95 2.99 -13.38
N ALA A 317 -13.77 1.98 -14.21
CA ALA A 317 -13.50 2.14 -15.64
C ALA A 317 -14.63 1.48 -16.44
N LYS A 318 -15.35 2.27 -17.23
CA LYS A 318 -16.34 1.77 -18.17
C LYS A 318 -15.72 1.68 -19.55
N ILE A 319 -15.80 0.51 -20.15
CA ILE A 319 -15.15 0.17 -21.40
C ILE A 319 -16.21 -0.20 -22.43
N LYS A 320 -16.07 0.38 -23.61
CA LYS A 320 -16.93 0.09 -24.75
C LYS A 320 -16.05 -0.34 -25.92
N LEU A 321 -16.24 -1.56 -26.40
CA LEU A 321 -15.58 -2.04 -27.61
C LEU A 321 -16.37 -1.59 -28.84
N ASN A 322 -15.68 -0.93 -29.78
CA ASN A 322 -16.30 -0.57 -31.05
C ASN A 322 -16.32 -1.78 -32.02
N GLU A 323 -16.90 -1.60 -33.20
CA GLU A 323 -17.04 -2.62 -34.23
C GLU A 323 -15.70 -3.26 -34.66
N ASN A 324 -14.58 -2.56 -34.47
CA ASN A 324 -13.23 -3.06 -34.76
C ASN A 324 -12.53 -3.63 -33.53
N GLY A 325 -13.24 -3.86 -32.42
CA GLY A 325 -12.67 -4.35 -31.16
C GLY A 325 -11.80 -3.35 -30.41
N ARG A 326 -11.77 -2.06 -30.80
CA ARG A 326 -10.98 -1.05 -30.09
C ARG A 326 -11.72 -0.52 -28.87
N PRO A 327 -11.06 -0.45 -27.69
CA PRO A 327 -11.69 0.00 -26.48
C PRO A 327 -11.77 1.53 -26.38
N TYR A 328 -12.91 2.02 -25.89
CA TYR A 328 -13.09 3.36 -25.38
C TYR A 328 -13.25 3.30 -23.86
N PHE A 329 -12.50 4.13 -23.15
CA PHE A 329 -12.48 4.14 -21.70
C PHE A 329 -13.13 5.40 -21.13
N THR A 330 -14.00 5.23 -20.14
CA THR A 330 -14.43 6.29 -19.23
C THR A 330 -13.98 5.92 -17.83
N TYR A 331 -13.22 6.77 -17.20
CA TYR A 331 -12.64 6.52 -15.88
C TYR A 331 -13.09 7.55 -14.86
N LYS A 332 -13.31 7.09 -13.63
CA LYS A 332 -13.52 7.95 -12.46
C LYS A 332 -13.09 7.23 -11.17
N LEU A 333 -12.68 8.00 -10.17
CA LEU A 333 -12.62 7.55 -8.79
C LEU A 333 -13.98 7.77 -8.12
N ILE A 334 -14.50 6.77 -7.44
CA ILE A 334 -15.73 6.88 -6.63
C ILE A 334 -15.30 6.98 -5.15
N PRO A 335 -15.47 8.14 -4.50
CA PRO A 335 -15.11 8.29 -3.10
C PRO A 335 -16.00 7.42 -2.19
N VAL A 336 -15.34 6.65 -1.30
CA VAL A 336 -16.01 5.80 -0.32
C VAL A 336 -16.31 6.63 0.92
N LYS A 337 -17.57 7.02 1.12
CA LYS A 337 -18.02 7.97 2.15
C LYS A 337 -19.19 7.42 2.98
N ASN A 338 -19.44 8.05 4.11
CA ASN A 338 -20.44 7.67 5.11
C ASN A 338 -21.91 7.69 4.64
N HIS A 339 -22.24 8.36 3.52
CA HIS A 339 -23.58 8.27 2.95
C HIS A 339 -23.96 6.85 2.51
N LEU A 340 -22.94 5.99 2.31
CA LEU A 340 -23.10 4.56 1.99
C LEU A 340 -23.56 3.72 3.19
N ASP A 341 -23.44 4.24 4.43
CA ASP A 341 -23.86 3.54 5.64
C ASP A 341 -25.36 3.19 5.65
N LYS A 342 -26.13 3.84 4.81
CA LYS A 342 -27.57 3.57 4.60
C LYS A 342 -27.83 2.38 3.66
N LYS A 343 -26.80 1.84 3.03
CA LYS A 343 -26.87 0.80 1.99
C LYS A 343 -26.04 -0.43 2.31
N LEU A 344 -25.56 -0.57 3.55
CA LEU A 344 -24.71 -1.68 3.94
C LEU A 344 -25.47 -3.01 3.84
N ASP A 345 -24.80 -4.03 3.32
CA ASP A 345 -25.29 -5.40 3.35
C ASP A 345 -25.29 -5.92 4.79
N PRO A 346 -26.44 -6.35 5.37
CA PRO A 346 -26.49 -6.75 6.77
C PRO A 346 -25.68 -8.02 7.07
N LYS A 347 -25.66 -8.99 6.13
CA LYS A 347 -24.94 -10.26 6.33
C LYS A 347 -23.43 -10.04 6.28
N PHE A 348 -22.97 -9.30 5.28
CA PHE A 348 -21.57 -8.93 5.16
C PHE A 348 -21.10 -8.07 6.34
N SER A 349 -21.95 -7.14 6.77
CA SER A 349 -21.65 -6.29 7.94
C SER A 349 -21.51 -7.11 9.22
N ALA A 350 -22.39 -8.10 9.45
CA ALA A 350 -22.31 -8.96 10.63
C ALA A 350 -21.02 -9.77 10.65
N MET A 351 -20.59 -10.32 9.52
CA MET A 351 -19.31 -11.02 9.39
C MET A 351 -18.12 -10.10 9.75
N VAL A 352 -18.08 -8.90 9.21
CA VAL A 352 -17.02 -7.93 9.53
C VAL A 352 -17.06 -7.53 10.99
N ASP A 353 -18.27 -7.36 11.59
CA ASP A 353 -18.45 -7.02 13.01
C ASP A 353 -17.94 -8.13 13.93
N GLU A 354 -18.04 -9.41 13.55
CA GLU A 354 -17.45 -10.52 14.30
C GLU A 354 -15.92 -10.44 14.35
N TYR A 355 -15.28 -10.16 13.21
CA TYR A 355 -13.83 -9.94 13.19
C TYR A 355 -13.42 -8.72 14.03
N THR A 356 -14.13 -7.60 13.88
CA THR A 356 -13.89 -6.40 14.66
C THR A 356 -14.01 -6.70 16.17
N ALA A 357 -15.07 -7.38 16.60
CA ALA A 357 -15.26 -7.75 18.00
C ALA A 357 -14.16 -8.67 18.53
N SER A 358 -13.63 -9.57 17.71
CA SER A 358 -12.58 -10.52 18.10
C SER A 358 -11.25 -9.85 18.44
N VAL A 359 -10.97 -8.69 17.84
CA VAL A 359 -9.70 -7.96 18.00
C VAL A 359 -9.83 -6.71 18.88
N SER A 360 -10.99 -6.05 18.90
CA SER A 360 -11.20 -4.75 19.58
C SER A 360 -10.90 -4.78 21.05
N TYR A 361 -11.28 -5.84 21.77
CA TYR A 361 -11.09 -5.89 23.23
C TYR A 361 -9.62 -5.70 23.64
N LYS A 362 -8.69 -6.35 22.92
CA LYS A 362 -7.26 -6.20 23.18
C LYS A 362 -6.74 -4.85 22.68
N MET A 363 -7.23 -4.39 21.55
CA MET A 363 -6.72 -3.18 20.88
C MET A 363 -7.17 -1.89 21.57
N GLU A 364 -8.33 -1.90 22.21
CA GLU A 364 -8.88 -0.76 22.95
C GLU A 364 -8.31 -0.61 24.37
N GLU A 365 -7.47 -1.54 24.83
CA GLU A 365 -6.84 -1.44 26.15
C GLU A 365 -5.92 -0.21 26.21
N VAL A 366 -6.23 0.71 27.12
CA VAL A 366 -5.45 1.92 27.39
C VAL A 366 -4.22 1.55 28.23
N ILE A 367 -3.03 1.85 27.71
CA ILE A 367 -1.75 1.55 28.37
C ILE A 367 -1.05 2.77 28.94
N GLY A 368 -1.57 3.97 28.67
CA GLY A 368 -1.05 5.23 29.19
C GLY A 368 -1.73 6.42 28.54
N THR A 369 -1.29 7.63 28.87
CA THR A 369 -1.81 8.88 28.30
C THR A 369 -0.67 9.74 27.75
N CYS A 370 -0.79 10.19 26.52
CA CYS A 370 0.13 11.10 25.88
C CYS A 370 -0.36 12.55 26.04
N PRO A 371 0.28 13.40 26.90
CA PRO A 371 -0.14 14.81 27.06
C PRO A 371 -0.05 15.61 25.78
N GLN A 372 0.81 15.19 24.85
CA GLN A 372 1.02 15.81 23.53
C GLN A 372 1.24 14.71 22.48
N ALA A 373 0.92 15.00 21.24
CA ALA A 373 1.16 14.07 20.14
C ALA A 373 2.67 13.80 19.98
N ILE A 374 3.02 12.52 19.78
CA ILE A 374 4.38 12.05 19.53
C ILE A 374 4.53 11.84 18.03
N ARG A 375 5.10 12.85 17.36
CA ARG A 375 5.16 12.90 15.89
C ARG A 375 6.48 12.35 15.35
N LYS A 376 6.44 11.83 14.12
CA LYS A 376 7.64 11.47 13.36
C LYS A 376 8.18 12.65 12.55
N GLY A 377 9.45 12.62 12.18
CA GLY A 377 10.08 13.65 11.33
C GLY A 377 11.61 13.58 11.34
N SER A 378 12.21 13.92 10.21
CA SER A 378 13.66 13.98 10.01
C SER A 378 14.18 15.41 10.35
N PRO A 379 15.41 15.56 10.79
CA PRO A 379 16.43 14.53 11.09
C PRO A 379 16.19 13.82 12.42
N GLU A 380 15.42 14.41 13.31
CA GLU A 380 15.08 13.98 14.66
C GLU A 380 13.63 14.34 14.99
N SER A 381 12.95 13.45 15.68
CA SER A 381 11.59 13.69 16.17
C SER A 381 11.34 12.98 17.50
N PRO A 382 10.30 13.37 18.25
CA PRO A 382 9.92 12.64 19.45
C PRO A 382 9.69 11.17 19.22
N LEU A 383 9.04 10.78 18.10
CA LEU A 383 8.79 9.37 17.78
C LEU A 383 10.09 8.63 17.43
N TYR A 384 11.02 9.27 16.72
CA TYR A 384 12.33 8.66 16.43
C TYR A 384 13.12 8.41 17.72
N ASN A 385 13.09 9.39 18.63
CA ASN A 385 13.83 9.29 19.88
C ASN A 385 13.29 8.17 20.77
N ILE A 386 11.99 8.12 21.00
CA ILE A 386 11.38 7.09 21.86
C ILE A 386 11.53 5.69 21.25
N THR A 387 11.48 5.57 19.91
CA THR A 387 11.74 4.30 19.21
C THR A 387 13.18 3.81 19.41
N GLY A 388 14.16 4.71 19.23
CA GLY A 388 15.56 4.36 19.45
C GLY A 388 15.87 3.96 20.90
N ASP A 389 15.31 4.68 21.87
CA ASP A 389 15.49 4.37 23.29
C ASP A 389 14.81 3.05 23.68
N ALA A 390 13.63 2.75 23.10
CA ALA A 390 12.94 1.49 23.28
C ALA A 390 13.78 0.27 22.86
N LEU A 391 14.48 0.34 21.74
CA LEU A 391 15.35 -0.77 21.29
C LEU A 391 16.50 -1.06 22.27
N ILE A 392 17.08 -0.03 22.90
CA ILE A 392 18.08 -0.19 23.96
C ILE A 392 17.46 -0.87 25.18
N TRP A 393 16.27 -0.43 25.59
CA TRP A 393 15.52 -1.06 26.67
C TRP A 393 15.21 -2.52 26.36
N MET A 394 14.72 -2.83 25.16
CA MET A 394 14.42 -4.20 24.71
C MET A 394 15.67 -5.09 24.73
N ALA A 395 16.81 -4.56 24.27
CA ALA A 395 18.09 -5.30 24.31
C ALA A 395 18.47 -5.70 25.73
N LYS A 396 18.23 -4.82 26.69
CA LYS A 396 18.51 -5.09 28.09
C LYS A 396 17.47 -6.05 28.70
N GLU A 397 16.19 -5.79 28.49
CA GLU A 397 15.08 -6.52 29.14
C GLU A 397 14.99 -7.97 28.63
N TYR A 398 14.99 -8.17 27.32
CA TYR A 398 14.75 -9.50 26.72
C TYR A 398 16.01 -10.31 26.43
N MET A 399 17.15 -9.66 26.25
CA MET A 399 18.38 -10.35 25.86
C MET A 399 19.53 -10.14 26.86
N ASN A 400 19.33 -9.34 27.92
CA ASN A 400 20.33 -8.95 28.91
C ASN A 400 21.62 -8.37 28.28
N VAL A 401 21.47 -7.57 27.21
CA VAL A 401 22.57 -6.94 26.48
C VAL A 401 22.55 -5.44 26.70
N ASP A 402 23.71 -4.87 27.08
CA ASP A 402 23.92 -3.43 27.13
C ASP A 402 24.42 -2.97 25.76
N ALA A 403 23.49 -2.59 24.86
CA ALA A 403 23.81 -2.15 23.51
C ALA A 403 24.35 -0.71 23.50
N ASP A 404 25.41 -0.46 22.71
CA ASP A 404 26.02 0.86 22.56
C ASP A 404 25.14 1.81 21.71
N VAL A 405 24.50 1.27 20.67
CA VAL A 405 23.74 2.01 19.66
C VAL A 405 22.44 1.29 19.32
N SER A 406 21.40 2.02 19.02
CA SER A 406 20.23 1.46 18.35
C SER A 406 20.00 2.08 16.97
N LEU A 407 19.33 1.34 16.09
CA LEU A 407 18.89 1.80 14.78
C LEU A 407 17.53 1.22 14.42
N TYR A 408 16.62 2.10 13.96
CA TYR A 408 15.36 1.72 13.35
C TYR A 408 15.17 2.48 12.02
N ASN A 409 14.41 1.94 11.07
CA ASN A 409 14.12 2.63 9.82
C ASN A 409 12.85 3.48 9.91
N SER A 410 12.87 4.65 9.30
CA SER A 410 11.71 5.54 9.28
C SER A 410 10.48 4.96 8.59
N GLY A 411 10.68 4.09 7.59
CA GLY A 411 9.63 3.38 6.87
C GLY A 411 8.88 2.35 7.73
N GLY A 412 9.52 1.84 8.79
CA GLY A 412 8.90 0.96 9.77
C GLY A 412 7.91 1.64 10.71
N LEU A 413 7.91 2.98 10.76
CA LEU A 413 6.97 3.79 11.54
C LEU A 413 5.80 4.22 10.66
N ARG A 414 4.64 3.56 10.77
CA ARG A 414 3.52 3.70 9.83
C ARG A 414 2.46 4.70 10.26
N ALA A 415 2.42 5.06 11.55
CA ALA A 415 1.53 6.08 12.10
C ALA A 415 2.28 7.01 13.08
N GLU A 416 1.60 7.99 13.61
CA GLU A 416 2.02 8.85 14.74
C GLU A 416 1.13 8.55 15.95
N ILE A 417 1.55 8.94 17.15
CA ILE A 417 0.75 8.81 18.36
C ILE A 417 0.05 10.13 18.62
N SER A 418 -1.27 10.12 18.71
CA SER A 418 -2.09 11.29 19.04
C SER A 418 -1.96 11.68 20.52
N ALA A 419 -2.31 12.93 20.85
CA ALA A 419 -2.51 13.32 22.24
C ALA A 419 -3.78 12.68 22.79
N GLY A 420 -3.77 12.28 24.07
CA GLY A 420 -4.86 11.56 24.72
C GLY A 420 -4.45 10.17 25.18
N ASP A 421 -5.43 9.30 25.36
CA ASP A 421 -5.17 7.91 25.75
C ASP A 421 -4.42 7.17 24.66
N LEU A 422 -3.38 6.44 25.06
CA LEU A 422 -2.62 5.55 24.18
C LEU A 422 -3.14 4.13 24.38
N THR A 423 -3.61 3.51 23.31
CA THR A 423 -4.09 2.13 23.29
C THR A 423 -3.05 1.18 22.71
N ILE A 424 -3.23 -0.12 22.94
CA ILE A 424 -2.44 -1.16 22.25
C ILE A 424 -2.60 -1.01 20.74
N GLY A 425 -3.80 -0.72 20.26
CA GLY A 425 -4.09 -0.51 18.83
C GLY A 425 -3.27 0.62 18.21
N ASP A 426 -3.08 1.73 18.93
CA ASP A 426 -2.23 2.83 18.48
C ASP A 426 -0.77 2.40 18.30
N VAL A 427 -0.24 1.61 19.25
CA VAL A 427 1.12 1.06 19.16
C VAL A 427 1.26 0.13 17.96
N TYR A 428 0.26 -0.73 17.73
CA TYR A 428 0.23 -1.63 16.57
C TYR A 428 0.14 -0.87 15.24
N ALA A 429 -0.56 0.26 15.22
CA ALA A 429 -0.60 1.13 14.03
C ALA A 429 0.76 1.80 13.75
N VAL A 430 1.51 2.14 14.79
CA VAL A 430 2.87 2.71 14.63
C VAL A 430 3.87 1.66 14.16
N TYR A 431 3.85 0.45 14.75
CA TYR A 431 4.81 -0.63 14.54
C TYR A 431 4.12 -1.91 14.01
N PRO A 432 3.55 -1.92 12.81
CA PRO A 432 2.68 -3.02 12.37
C PRO A 432 3.41 -4.29 11.91
N PHE A 433 4.75 -4.26 11.79
CA PHE A 433 5.53 -5.37 11.25
C PHE A 433 5.91 -6.39 12.32
N ASP A 434 5.98 -7.67 11.94
CA ASP A 434 6.39 -8.79 12.81
C ASP A 434 7.93 -8.93 12.88
N ASN A 435 8.63 -7.81 12.89
CA ASN A 435 10.08 -7.83 13.08
C ASN A 435 10.44 -8.34 14.47
N VAL A 436 11.61 -8.96 14.59
CA VAL A 436 12.21 -9.32 15.89
C VAL A 436 13.41 -8.43 16.18
N LEU A 437 13.76 -8.30 17.47
CA LEU A 437 14.95 -7.57 17.87
C LEU A 437 16.19 -8.36 17.46
N SER A 438 17.12 -7.71 16.78
CA SER A 438 18.45 -8.25 16.44
C SER A 438 19.54 -7.49 17.19
N ILE A 439 20.41 -8.23 17.87
CA ILE A 439 21.65 -7.71 18.45
C ILE A 439 22.78 -8.05 17.52
N VAL A 440 23.45 -7.02 17.03
CA VAL A 440 24.57 -7.15 16.07
C VAL A 440 25.84 -6.61 16.69
N THR A 441 26.93 -7.40 16.64
CA THR A 441 28.28 -6.91 16.98
C THR A 441 29.02 -6.56 15.71
N MET A 442 29.58 -5.35 15.64
CA MET A 442 30.30 -4.87 14.46
C MET A 442 31.53 -4.03 14.84
N LYS A 443 32.50 -3.89 13.92
CA LYS A 443 33.63 -3.01 14.11
C LYS A 443 33.24 -1.54 14.03
N GLY A 444 33.99 -0.67 14.68
CA GLY A 444 33.77 0.76 14.60
C GLY A 444 33.95 1.36 13.19
N SER A 445 34.71 0.71 12.30
CA SER A 445 34.78 1.05 10.88
C SER A 445 33.39 0.90 10.21
N ASP A 446 32.71 -0.21 10.47
CA ASP A 446 31.42 -0.54 9.90
C ASP A 446 30.30 0.29 10.56
N LEU A 447 30.43 0.54 11.87
CA LEU A 447 29.56 1.48 12.58
C LEU A 447 29.62 2.90 11.98
N LYS A 448 30.81 3.37 11.56
CA LYS A 448 30.94 4.64 10.83
C LYS A 448 30.26 4.61 9.46
N ALA A 449 30.33 3.47 8.75
CA ALA A 449 29.60 3.28 7.49
C ALA A 449 28.07 3.37 7.72
N MET A 450 27.57 2.76 8.80
CA MET A 450 26.16 2.89 9.23
C MET A 450 25.76 4.36 9.42
N PHE A 451 26.54 5.15 10.16
CA PHE A 451 26.24 6.56 10.37
C PHE A 451 26.33 7.40 9.09
N ASN A 452 27.22 7.08 8.16
CA ASN A 452 27.25 7.71 6.84
C ASN A 452 25.98 7.41 6.05
N TYR A 453 25.46 6.19 6.14
CA TYR A 453 24.16 5.84 5.53
C TYR A 453 23.00 6.60 6.19
N ILE A 454 22.95 6.67 7.53
CA ILE A 454 21.98 7.48 8.28
C ILE A 454 22.02 8.94 7.84
N ALA A 455 23.22 9.52 7.71
CA ALA A 455 23.41 10.90 7.28
C ALA A 455 22.94 11.14 5.84
N SER A 456 23.19 10.19 4.93
CA SER A 456 22.74 10.28 3.53
C SER A 456 21.22 10.29 3.38
N ASN A 457 20.51 9.67 4.33
CA ASN A 457 19.04 9.64 4.44
C ASN A 457 18.46 10.81 5.27
N GLY A 458 19.30 11.73 5.75
CA GLY A 458 18.86 12.92 6.49
C GLY A 458 18.49 12.66 7.95
N GLY A 459 18.90 11.54 8.54
CA GLY A 459 18.62 11.11 9.91
C GLY A 459 17.62 9.95 10.00
N LEU A 460 17.83 9.09 10.99
CA LEU A 460 16.97 7.94 11.32
C LEU A 460 16.86 7.80 12.84
N PRO A 461 15.88 7.01 13.36
CA PRO A 461 15.76 6.70 14.78
C PRO A 461 17.02 6.05 15.35
N VAL A 462 17.61 6.68 16.35
CA VAL A 462 18.76 6.19 17.14
C VAL A 462 18.53 6.50 18.62
N ASN A 463 19.29 5.83 19.52
CA ASN A 463 19.17 6.05 20.96
C ASN A 463 19.84 7.34 21.46
N SER A 464 19.53 7.70 22.69
CA SER A 464 20.01 8.91 23.37
C SER A 464 21.55 8.96 23.59
N GLY A 465 22.22 7.79 23.57
CA GLY A 465 23.69 7.67 23.63
C GLY A 465 24.41 8.19 22.37
N VAL A 466 23.70 8.41 21.27
CA VAL A 466 24.24 8.90 19.99
C VAL A 466 24.15 10.42 19.91
N LYS A 467 25.20 11.07 19.42
CA LYS A 467 25.17 12.47 18.94
C LYS A 467 25.74 12.52 17.54
N LEU A 468 24.87 12.80 16.56
CA LEU A 468 25.20 12.82 15.13
C LEU A 468 24.94 14.23 14.55
N VAL A 469 25.96 14.84 13.97
CA VAL A 469 25.83 16.10 13.20
C VAL A 469 26.00 15.78 11.72
N ILE A 470 24.99 16.12 10.94
CA ILE A 470 24.94 15.91 9.49
C ILE A 470 25.18 17.26 8.79
N SER A 471 26.04 17.26 7.78
CA SER A 471 26.23 18.41 6.89
C SER A 471 26.32 17.92 5.45
N ASN A 472 25.54 18.49 4.54
CA ASN A 472 25.50 18.10 3.13
C ASN A 472 25.29 16.59 2.92
N LYS A 473 24.37 15.98 3.68
CA LYS A 473 24.09 14.51 3.67
C LYS A 473 25.29 13.63 4.03
N LYS A 474 26.25 14.16 4.77
CA LYS A 474 27.44 13.44 5.25
C LYS A 474 27.59 13.62 6.75
N VAL A 475 28.25 12.69 7.40
CA VAL A 475 28.61 12.80 8.81
C VAL A 475 29.64 13.93 8.96
N LYS A 476 29.29 15.00 9.68
CA LYS A 476 30.23 16.03 10.13
C LYS A 476 30.94 15.60 11.41
N SER A 477 30.16 15.07 12.36
CA SER A 477 30.68 14.45 13.58
C SER A 477 29.70 13.42 14.12
N VAL A 478 30.22 12.39 14.79
CA VAL A 478 29.42 11.39 15.50
C VAL A 478 30.14 10.92 16.76
N THR A 479 29.39 10.80 17.85
CA THR A 479 29.88 10.21 19.11
C THR A 479 28.85 9.17 19.61
N VAL A 480 29.37 8.15 20.30
CA VAL A 480 28.61 7.11 20.98
C VAL A 480 29.05 7.07 22.43
N GLY A 481 28.12 7.21 23.37
CA GLY A 481 28.43 7.33 24.80
C GLY A 481 29.36 8.51 25.10
N GLY A 482 29.25 9.61 24.36
CA GLY A 482 30.08 10.81 24.48
C GLY A 482 31.51 10.67 23.93
N LYS A 483 31.87 9.55 23.30
CA LYS A 483 33.20 9.27 22.75
C LYS A 483 33.14 9.14 21.23
N THR A 484 34.22 9.55 20.56
CA THR A 484 34.40 9.30 19.12
C THR A 484 34.54 7.81 18.86
N ILE A 485 34.01 7.35 17.71
CA ILE A 485 34.05 5.95 17.33
C ILE A 485 35.49 5.53 16.99
N ASP A 486 35.97 4.52 17.68
CA ASP A 486 37.26 3.87 17.39
C ASP A 486 37.07 2.76 16.34
N ASN A 487 37.76 2.83 15.23
CA ASN A 487 37.61 1.88 14.12
C ASN A 487 37.91 0.42 14.52
N ASN A 488 38.79 0.20 15.50
CA ASN A 488 39.25 -1.11 15.90
C ASN A 488 38.42 -1.71 17.06
N LYS A 489 37.67 -0.88 17.78
CA LYS A 489 36.78 -1.33 18.84
C LYS A 489 35.54 -1.99 18.24
N THR A 490 34.98 -2.99 18.91
CA THR A 490 33.69 -3.56 18.63
C THR A 490 32.60 -2.78 19.35
N TYR A 491 31.44 -2.67 18.69
CA TYR A 491 30.23 -2.02 19.22
C TYR A 491 29.05 -2.98 19.06
N THR A 492 28.12 -2.91 20.00
CA THR A 492 26.89 -3.66 19.98
C THR A 492 25.75 -2.76 19.54
N VAL A 493 25.03 -3.19 18.50
CA VAL A 493 23.91 -2.46 17.90
C VAL A 493 22.62 -3.24 18.12
N ALA A 494 21.60 -2.59 18.72
CA ALA A 494 20.24 -3.08 18.79
C ALA A 494 19.44 -2.58 17.59
N THR A 495 18.90 -3.47 16.81
CA THR A 495 18.14 -3.16 15.59
C THR A 495 17.07 -4.21 15.34
N ILE A 496 16.53 -4.26 14.12
CA ILE A 496 15.54 -5.25 13.71
C ILE A 496 16.12 -6.21 12.66
N ASP A 497 15.63 -7.43 12.67
CA ASP A 497 16.02 -8.49 11.73
C ASP A 497 15.97 -8.05 10.28
N TYR A 498 14.90 -7.33 9.88
CA TYR A 498 14.71 -6.77 8.55
C TYR A 498 15.91 -5.92 8.08
N LEU A 499 16.43 -5.01 8.94
CA LEU A 499 17.56 -4.15 8.56
C LEU A 499 18.86 -4.93 8.43
N VAL A 500 19.03 -5.97 9.23
CA VAL A 500 20.21 -6.84 9.16
C VAL A 500 20.17 -7.68 7.88
N GLU A 501 19.01 -8.25 7.55
CA GLU A 501 18.82 -9.07 6.35
C GLU A 501 18.95 -8.29 5.05
N LEU A 502 18.62 -7.01 5.05
CA LEU A 502 18.86 -6.16 3.88
C LEU A 502 20.34 -6.01 3.51
N GLY A 503 21.26 -6.38 4.41
CA GLY A 503 22.71 -6.26 4.17
C GLY A 503 23.15 -4.83 3.90
N ARG A 504 22.49 -3.86 4.53
CA ARG A 504 22.81 -2.42 4.46
C ARG A 504 23.30 -1.94 5.84
N TYR A 505 23.66 -0.69 5.93
CA TYR A 505 24.07 -0.06 7.19
C TYR A 505 25.36 -0.65 7.78
N GLY A 506 26.20 -1.35 6.98
CA GLY A 506 27.39 -2.01 7.45
C GLY A 506 27.13 -3.37 8.12
N PHE A 507 25.89 -3.83 8.17
CA PHE A 507 25.50 -5.12 8.76
C PHE A 507 26.00 -6.32 7.95
N GLU A 508 26.32 -6.14 6.67
CA GLU A 508 26.96 -7.16 5.82
C GLU A 508 28.31 -7.63 6.36
N ASN A 509 28.98 -6.82 7.20
CA ASN A 509 30.26 -7.12 7.84
C ASN A 509 30.11 -7.45 9.34
N ALA A 510 28.91 -7.78 9.80
CA ALA A 510 28.66 -8.10 11.20
C ALA A 510 29.56 -9.25 11.70
N ILE A 511 30.12 -9.06 12.89
CA ILE A 511 30.92 -10.10 13.56
C ILE A 511 30.00 -11.20 14.10
N SER A 512 28.86 -10.81 14.66
CA SER A 512 27.85 -11.72 15.17
C SER A 512 26.47 -11.09 15.07
N ARG A 513 25.44 -11.94 14.99
CA ARG A 513 24.02 -11.61 15.09
C ARG A 513 23.35 -12.58 16.04
N THR A 514 22.46 -12.07 16.88
CA THR A 514 21.55 -12.87 17.72
C THR A 514 20.19 -12.22 17.68
N ASP A 515 19.16 -12.98 17.33
CA ASP A 515 17.80 -12.50 17.27
C ASP A 515 17.02 -12.92 18.51
N SER A 516 16.16 -12.04 19.01
CA SER A 516 15.17 -12.36 20.03
C SER A 516 14.04 -13.20 19.43
N PRO A 517 13.41 -14.11 20.18
CA PRO A 517 12.21 -14.78 19.73
C PRO A 517 10.97 -13.84 19.78
N GLU A 518 11.07 -12.70 20.45
CA GLU A 518 9.94 -11.80 20.69
C GLU A 518 9.72 -10.88 19.51
N ILE A 519 8.44 -10.69 19.13
CA ILE A 519 8.05 -9.68 18.14
C ILE A 519 8.17 -8.29 18.77
N ILE A 520 8.95 -7.41 18.16
CA ILE A 520 9.25 -6.08 18.75
C ILE A 520 8.00 -5.21 18.95
N ARG A 521 6.95 -5.39 18.14
CA ARG A 521 5.69 -4.67 18.33
C ARG A 521 5.09 -4.89 19.71
N ASP A 522 5.09 -6.13 20.18
CA ASP A 522 4.61 -6.49 21.50
C ASP A 522 5.55 -5.94 22.59
N CYS A 523 6.87 -5.95 22.33
CA CYS A 523 7.86 -5.34 23.22
C CYS A 523 7.67 -3.81 23.32
N PHE A 524 7.24 -3.11 22.24
CA PHE A 524 6.90 -1.70 22.31
C PHE A 524 5.71 -1.43 23.22
N VAL A 525 4.68 -2.29 23.22
CA VAL A 525 3.54 -2.19 24.15
C VAL A 525 4.05 -2.23 25.60
N GLU A 526 4.91 -3.20 25.92
CA GLU A 526 5.46 -3.34 27.28
C GLU A 526 6.37 -2.15 27.65
N TYR A 527 7.17 -1.65 26.72
CA TYR A 527 7.97 -0.44 26.94
C TYR A 527 7.11 0.78 27.25
N PHE A 528 6.03 1.01 26.51
CA PHE A 528 5.10 2.12 26.79
C PHE A 528 4.37 1.94 28.13
N ARG A 529 3.99 0.72 28.50
CA ARG A 529 3.42 0.42 29.84
C ARG A 529 4.40 0.76 30.96
N GLN A 530 5.67 0.38 30.79
CA GLN A 530 6.69 0.73 31.78
C GLN A 530 6.87 2.24 31.88
N LEU A 531 7.00 2.96 30.75
CA LEU A 531 7.09 4.41 30.78
C LEU A 531 5.91 5.07 31.48
N ALA A 532 4.68 4.60 31.22
CA ALA A 532 3.48 5.07 31.91
C ALA A 532 3.57 4.81 33.41
N GLN A 533 3.99 3.63 33.82
CA GLN A 533 4.14 3.23 35.22
C GLN A 533 5.15 4.11 35.96
N GLU A 534 6.30 4.38 35.35
CA GLU A 534 7.37 5.21 35.92
C GLU A 534 6.99 6.70 36.01
N ASN A 535 6.07 7.17 35.13
CA ASN A 535 5.73 8.58 34.99
C ASN A 535 4.27 8.92 35.38
N GLY A 536 3.67 8.14 36.28
CA GLY A 536 2.32 8.39 36.79
C GLY A 536 1.25 8.38 35.71
N GLY A 537 1.30 7.39 34.82
CA GLY A 537 0.36 7.16 33.72
C GLY A 537 0.69 7.93 32.44
N LYS A 538 1.73 8.78 32.43
CA LYS A 538 2.04 9.66 31.30
C LYS A 538 3.16 9.09 30.44
N ILE A 539 2.99 9.21 29.13
CA ILE A 539 4.01 8.88 28.12
C ILE A 539 4.40 10.16 27.39
N THR A 540 5.67 10.52 27.47
CA THR A 540 6.21 11.73 26.85
C THR A 540 7.47 11.42 26.06
N ALA A 541 7.65 12.10 24.94
CA ALA A 541 8.87 12.06 24.16
C ALA A 541 9.20 13.46 23.64
N SER A 542 10.49 13.77 23.52
CA SER A 542 10.97 15.06 23.06
C SER A 542 12.22 14.91 22.21
N LYS A 543 12.57 15.95 21.49
CA LYS A 543 13.90 16.09 20.86
C LYS A 543 14.93 16.44 21.92
N ASP A 544 16.13 15.89 21.80
CA ASP A 544 17.28 16.18 22.67
C ASP A 544 18.55 16.58 21.89
N GLY A 545 18.41 16.76 20.58
CA GLY A 545 19.51 17.13 19.70
C GLY A 545 20.49 15.97 19.43
N ARG A 546 20.00 14.71 19.48
CA ARG A 546 20.84 13.54 19.18
C ARG A 546 21.18 13.45 17.70
N VAL A 547 20.33 13.95 16.81
CA VAL A 547 20.60 14.08 15.37
C VAL A 547 20.29 15.50 14.92
N THR A 548 21.30 16.21 14.39
CA THR A 548 21.15 17.58 13.90
C THR A 548 21.68 17.73 12.48
N VAL A 549 21.11 18.65 11.71
CA VAL A 549 21.56 19.00 10.35
C VAL A 549 22.00 20.46 10.33
N GLU A 550 23.19 20.73 9.75
CA GLU A 550 23.77 22.05 9.56
C GLU A 550 23.95 22.40 8.08
#